data_9d2aa769d38da6b0415da4a02b50d053
#
_entry.id   9d2aa769d38da6b0415da4a02b50d053
#
_cell.length_a   1.000
_cell.length_b   1.000
_cell.length_c   1.000
_cell.angle_alpha   90.00
_cell.angle_beta   90.00
_cell.angle_gamma   90.00
#
_symmetry.space_group_name_H-M   'P 1'
#
loop_
_entity.id
_entity.type
_entity.pdbx_description
1 polymer ?
#
loop_
_entity_poly.entity_id
_entity_poly.type
_entity_poly.pdbx_seq_one_letter_code
_entity_poly.pdbx_strand_id
1 'polypeptide(L)'
;LSLKRTLVGLFRSHEGTSDRAKEPALKTRYYNLTKDKGWEEVSSTLKKIPGYKVLHEVQSVGEIILEKKTAFGRTLDITVSVLNTSPSRCAVDIYSASRGSLGDLGANYRVIMRLYDSLDKKLGKHKLD
;
A
#
# COMPACT_ATOMS: atom_id res chain seq x y z
N LEU A 1 5.47 -14.73 6.74
CA LEU A 1 5.46 -13.63 7.70
C LEU A 1 6.45 -13.92 8.82
N SER A 2 7.34 -12.99 9.11
CA SER A 2 8.35 -13.21 10.12
C SER A 2 7.79 -12.98 11.53
N LEU A 3 8.31 -13.74 12.51
CA LEU A 3 7.96 -13.55 13.91
C LEU A 3 8.32 -12.14 14.39
N LYS A 4 9.46 -11.61 13.91
CA LYS A 4 9.88 -10.25 14.24
C LYS A 4 8.82 -9.22 13.84
N ARG A 5 8.24 -9.34 12.65
CA ARG A 5 7.20 -8.43 12.18
C ARG A 5 5.93 -8.54 13.02
N THR A 6 5.57 -9.75 13.42
CA THR A 6 4.42 -9.95 14.30
C THR A 6 4.65 -9.30 15.66
N LEU A 7 5.83 -9.47 16.24
CA LEU A 7 6.15 -8.85 17.54
C LEU A 7 6.18 -7.33 17.44
N VAL A 8 6.75 -6.78 16.37
CA VAL A 8 6.73 -5.33 16.14
C VAL A 8 5.30 -4.83 16.00
N GLY A 9 4.44 -5.57 15.31
CA GLY A 9 3.05 -5.21 15.13
C GLY A 9 2.24 -5.17 16.42
N LEU A 10 2.68 -5.85 17.48
CA LEU A 10 2.03 -5.75 18.80
C LEU A 10 2.15 -4.35 19.39
N PHE A 11 3.21 -3.62 19.03
CA PHE A 11 3.52 -2.31 19.60
C PHE A 11 3.44 -1.17 18.58
N ARG A 12 3.10 -1.47 17.34
CA ARG A 12 2.91 -0.47 16.30
C ARG A 12 1.46 -0.45 15.84
N SER A 13 0.95 0.75 15.59
CA SER A 13 -0.38 0.93 15.01
C SER A 13 -0.33 1.31 13.53
N HIS A 14 0.86 1.41 12.95
CA HIS A 14 1.01 1.80 11.54
C HIS A 14 2.22 1.16 10.88
N GLU A 15 2.21 1.14 9.57
CA GLU A 15 3.33 0.71 8.74
C GLU A 15 3.28 1.51 7.44
N GLY A 16 4.44 1.78 6.82
CA GLY A 16 4.47 2.54 5.59
C GLY A 16 5.68 2.17 4.74
N THR A 17 5.58 2.41 3.43
CA THR A 17 6.70 2.20 2.51
C THR A 17 7.45 3.49 2.28
N SER A 18 8.75 3.40 2.01
CA SER A 18 9.58 4.53 1.63
C SER A 18 10.87 4.03 0.99
N ASP A 19 11.57 4.93 0.28
CA ASP A 19 12.89 4.61 -0.27
C ASP A 19 13.91 4.30 0.82
N ARG A 20 13.69 4.81 2.01
CA ARG A 20 14.61 4.65 3.15
C ARG A 20 14.27 3.45 4.03
N ALA A 21 13.28 2.66 3.65
CA ALA A 21 12.89 1.49 4.45
C ALA A 21 14.05 0.51 4.54
N LYS A 22 14.31 0.02 5.74
CA LYS A 22 15.34 -0.99 5.98
C LYS A 22 14.90 -2.36 5.48
N GLU A 23 13.61 -2.64 5.59
CA GLU A 23 13.00 -3.86 5.07
C GLU A 23 12.82 -3.72 3.56
N PRO A 24 13.48 -4.56 2.72
CA PRO A 24 13.32 -4.44 1.26
C PRO A 24 11.88 -4.52 0.80
N ALA A 25 11.04 -5.31 1.48
CA ALA A 25 9.64 -5.44 1.12
C ALA A 25 8.83 -4.16 1.33
N LEU A 26 9.34 -3.23 2.15
CA LEU A 26 8.67 -1.96 2.44
C LEU A 26 9.28 -0.79 1.67
N LYS A 27 10.08 -1.06 0.65
CA LYS A 27 10.60 0.02 -0.20
C LYS A 27 9.55 0.46 -1.21
N THR A 28 9.63 1.74 -1.60
CA THR A 28 8.82 2.30 -2.67
C THR A 28 8.93 1.44 -3.93
N ARG A 29 7.81 1.24 -4.62
CA ARG A 29 7.80 0.54 -5.91
C ARG A 29 7.79 1.54 -7.05
N TYR A 30 8.66 1.32 -8.04
CA TYR A 30 8.79 2.18 -9.21
C TYR A 30 8.32 1.43 -10.46
N TYR A 31 7.61 2.15 -11.33
CA TYR A 31 7.08 1.56 -12.57
C TYR A 31 7.40 2.44 -13.77
N ASN A 32 7.65 1.79 -14.89
CA ASN A 32 7.90 2.44 -16.17
C ASN A 32 6.56 2.79 -16.84
N LEU A 33 5.80 3.62 -16.16
CA LEU A 33 4.48 4.11 -16.58
C LEU A 33 4.37 5.58 -16.22
N THR A 34 3.67 6.35 -17.03
CA THR A 34 3.33 7.73 -16.65
C THR A 34 2.47 7.71 -15.39
N LYS A 35 2.45 8.82 -14.66
CA LYS A 35 1.59 8.93 -13.49
C LYS A 35 0.14 8.66 -13.82
N ASP A 36 -0.36 9.21 -14.94
CA ASP A 36 -1.76 9.03 -15.33
C ASP A 36 -2.08 7.57 -15.62
N LYS A 37 -1.21 6.88 -16.34
CA LYS A 37 -1.41 5.46 -16.62
C LYS A 37 -1.28 4.61 -15.36
N GLY A 38 -0.28 4.91 -14.54
CA GLY A 38 -0.10 4.26 -13.25
C GLY A 38 -1.32 4.45 -12.36
N TRP A 39 -1.85 5.66 -12.30
CA TRP A 39 -3.07 5.96 -11.55
C TRP A 39 -4.24 5.08 -11.99
N GLU A 40 -4.52 5.03 -13.30
CA GLU A 40 -5.61 4.21 -13.82
C GLU A 40 -5.47 2.75 -13.43
N GLU A 41 -4.28 2.20 -13.60
CA GLU A 41 -4.04 0.78 -13.32
C GLU A 41 -4.10 0.48 -11.83
N VAL A 42 -3.52 1.34 -10.99
CA VAL A 42 -3.56 1.18 -9.54
C VAL A 42 -5.01 1.30 -9.04
N SER A 43 -5.71 2.34 -9.45
CA SER A 43 -7.10 2.56 -9.03
C SER A 43 -7.98 1.37 -9.41
N SER A 44 -7.93 0.92 -10.65
CA SER A 44 -8.77 -0.19 -11.10
C SER A 44 -8.43 -1.49 -10.37
N THR A 45 -7.15 -1.72 -10.07
CA THR A 45 -6.72 -2.92 -9.35
C THR A 45 -7.24 -2.93 -7.92
N LEU A 46 -7.08 -1.80 -7.22
CA LEU A 46 -7.50 -1.70 -5.82
C LEU A 46 -9.01 -1.89 -5.65
N LYS A 47 -9.80 -1.41 -6.60
CA LYS A 47 -11.27 -1.56 -6.56
C LYS A 47 -11.73 -3.00 -6.69
N LYS A 48 -10.88 -3.88 -7.20
CA LYS A 48 -11.22 -5.29 -7.43
C LYS A 48 -10.76 -6.23 -6.33
N ILE A 49 -10.02 -5.74 -5.34
CA ILE A 49 -9.51 -6.58 -4.27
C ILE A 49 -10.62 -6.82 -3.23
N PRO A 50 -11.03 -8.08 -3.01
CA PRO A 50 -12.09 -8.36 -2.03
C PRO A 50 -11.69 -7.92 -0.63
N GLY A 51 -12.64 -7.36 0.11
CA GLY A 51 -12.44 -6.97 1.50
C GLY A 51 -11.83 -5.57 1.69
N TYR A 52 -11.47 -4.89 0.62
CA TYR A 52 -10.94 -3.53 0.67
C TYR A 52 -11.97 -2.56 0.09
N LYS A 53 -12.28 -1.52 0.84
CA LYS A 53 -13.25 -0.51 0.41
C LYS A 53 -12.54 0.78 0.06
N VAL A 54 -12.68 1.23 -1.19
CA VAL A 54 -12.15 2.52 -1.60
C VAL A 54 -13.10 3.61 -1.11
N LEU A 55 -12.59 4.51 -0.26
CA LEU A 55 -13.37 5.60 0.30
C LEU A 55 -13.26 6.87 -0.52
N HIS A 56 -12.04 7.20 -0.97
CA HIS A 56 -11.76 8.42 -1.72
C HIS A 56 -10.67 8.17 -2.73
N GLU A 57 -10.77 8.88 -3.85
CA GLU A 57 -9.70 8.96 -4.85
C GLU A 57 -9.49 10.43 -5.17
N VAL A 58 -8.27 10.92 -5.00
CA VAL A 58 -7.92 12.31 -5.28
C VAL A 58 -6.79 12.30 -6.32
N GLN A 59 -7.17 12.25 -7.59
CA GLN A 59 -6.22 12.08 -8.69
C GLN A 59 -5.20 13.21 -8.75
N SER A 60 -5.61 14.45 -8.48
CA SER A 60 -4.72 15.61 -8.54
C SER A 60 -3.56 15.50 -7.54
N VAL A 61 -3.79 14.89 -6.39
CA VAL A 61 -2.78 14.65 -5.37
C VAL A 61 -2.10 13.29 -5.57
N GLY A 62 -2.77 12.37 -6.25
CA GLY A 62 -2.27 11.01 -6.46
C GLY A 62 -2.52 10.09 -5.29
N GLU A 63 -3.60 10.28 -4.54
CA GLU A 63 -3.91 9.46 -3.38
C GLU A 63 -5.21 8.71 -3.50
N ILE A 64 -5.19 7.46 -3.05
CA ILE A 64 -6.37 6.60 -2.94
C ILE A 64 -6.47 6.16 -1.49
N ILE A 65 -7.61 6.44 -0.87
CA ILE A 65 -7.86 6.12 0.53
C ILE A 65 -8.77 4.89 0.59
N LEU A 66 -8.32 3.87 1.31
CA LEU A 66 -9.07 2.62 1.48
C LEU A 66 -9.27 2.29 2.94
N GLU A 67 -10.22 1.41 3.18
CA GLU A 67 -10.51 0.88 4.49
C GLU A 67 -10.54 -0.65 4.42
N LYS A 68 -9.99 -1.29 5.43
CA LYS A 68 -10.00 -2.75 5.56
C LYS A 68 -10.35 -3.12 6.99
N LYS A 69 -11.34 -3.99 7.17
CA LYS A 69 -11.67 -4.54 8.49
C LYS A 69 -10.95 -5.87 8.67
N THR A 70 -10.28 -6.02 9.81
CA THR A 70 -9.58 -7.27 10.13
C THR A 70 -10.52 -8.27 10.78
N ALA A 71 -10.07 -9.53 10.88
CA ALA A 71 -10.84 -10.59 11.53
C ALA A 71 -11.11 -10.32 13.01
N PHE A 72 -10.29 -9.48 13.64
CA PHE A 72 -10.45 -9.14 15.06
C PHE A 72 -11.23 -7.85 15.28
N GLY A 73 -11.94 -7.37 14.26
CA GLY A 73 -12.78 -6.19 14.38
C GLY A 73 -12.07 -4.86 14.32
N ARG A 74 -10.78 -4.85 14.02
CA ARG A 74 -10.03 -3.61 13.82
C ARG A 74 -10.29 -3.06 12.42
N THR A 75 -10.23 -1.74 12.32
CA THR A 75 -10.31 -1.05 11.03
C THR A 75 -8.93 -0.49 10.69
N LEU A 76 -8.46 -0.79 9.50
CA LEU A 76 -7.22 -0.24 8.98
C LEU A 76 -7.53 0.86 7.97
N ASP A 77 -6.89 2.01 8.14
CA ASP A 77 -6.95 3.12 7.20
C ASP A 77 -5.70 3.06 6.32
N ILE A 78 -5.91 3.00 5.01
CA ILE A 78 -4.84 2.76 4.06
C ILE A 78 -4.79 3.91 3.06
N THR A 79 -3.59 4.42 2.80
CA THR A 79 -3.36 5.42 1.76
C THR A 79 -2.41 4.84 0.74
N VAL A 80 -2.82 4.79 -0.51
CA VAL A 80 -1.97 4.40 -1.63
C VAL A 80 -1.67 5.67 -2.42
N SER A 81 -0.38 5.99 -2.57
CA SER A 81 0.06 7.20 -3.27
C SER A 81 0.71 6.82 -4.58
N VAL A 82 0.28 7.45 -5.66
CA VAL A 82 0.88 7.31 -6.98
C VAL A 82 1.56 8.63 -7.30
N LEU A 83 2.87 8.62 -7.34
CA LEU A 83 3.70 9.82 -7.43
C LEU A 83 4.41 9.88 -8.78
N ASN A 84 4.54 11.08 -9.31
CA ASN A 84 5.29 11.34 -10.53
C ASN A 84 6.77 11.45 -10.20
N THR A 85 7.61 10.57 -10.76
CA THR A 85 9.06 10.63 -10.54
C THR A 85 9.82 11.16 -11.75
N SER A 86 9.22 11.05 -12.94
CA SER A 86 9.70 11.64 -14.17
C SER A 86 8.55 11.63 -15.18
N PRO A 87 8.68 12.27 -16.34
CA PRO A 87 7.57 12.28 -17.32
C PRO A 87 7.07 10.89 -17.73
N SER A 88 7.93 9.87 -17.64
CA SER A 88 7.59 8.50 -18.08
C SER A 88 7.57 7.48 -16.97
N ARG A 89 7.71 7.90 -15.70
CA ARG A 89 7.81 6.98 -14.58
C ARG A 89 6.98 7.43 -13.39
N CYS A 90 6.47 6.47 -12.65
CA CYS A 90 5.76 6.74 -11.42
C CYS A 90 6.24 5.84 -10.29
N ALA A 91 5.94 6.26 -9.06
CA ALA A 91 6.23 5.50 -7.86
C ALA A 91 4.94 5.24 -7.11
N VAL A 92 4.86 4.11 -6.41
CA VAL A 92 3.72 3.76 -5.57
C VAL A 92 4.20 3.50 -4.16
N ASP A 93 3.65 4.26 -3.21
CA ASP A 93 3.85 4.04 -1.80
C ASP A 93 2.54 3.67 -1.14
N ILE A 94 2.62 2.88 -0.08
CA ILE A 94 1.45 2.45 0.70
C ILE A 94 1.70 2.71 2.17
N TYR A 95 0.72 3.33 2.82
CA TYR A 95 0.72 3.55 4.26
C TYR A 95 -0.54 2.93 4.83
N SER A 96 -0.43 2.22 5.94
CA SER A 96 -1.56 1.59 6.61
C SER A 96 -1.46 1.84 8.11
N ALA A 97 -2.56 2.26 8.71
CA ALA A 97 -2.63 2.54 10.14
C ALA A 97 -3.90 1.94 10.73
N SER A 98 -3.77 1.35 11.92
CA SER A 98 -4.90 0.82 12.66
C SER A 98 -5.58 1.93 13.44
N ARG A 99 -6.91 1.94 13.46
CA ARG A 99 -7.65 2.75 14.42
C ARG A 99 -7.51 2.12 15.79
N GLY A 100 -7.11 2.91 16.78
CA GLY A 100 -6.93 2.45 18.15
C GLY A 100 -5.48 2.58 18.61
N SER A 101 -5.25 2.33 19.89
CA SER A 101 -3.97 2.59 20.56
C SER A 101 -3.11 1.35 20.77
N LEU A 102 -3.64 0.16 20.55
CA LEU A 102 -2.88 -1.10 20.69
C LEU A 102 -2.27 -1.46 19.33
N GLY A 103 -1.18 -2.22 19.36
CA GLY A 103 -0.52 -2.68 18.15
C GLY A 103 -1.45 -3.47 17.23
N ASP A 104 -0.99 -3.74 16.02
CA ASP A 104 -1.79 -4.30 14.94
C ASP A 104 -1.55 -5.80 14.67
N LEU A 105 -0.71 -6.44 15.46
CA LEU A 105 -0.32 -7.85 15.28
C LEU A 105 0.25 -8.11 13.87
N GLY A 106 0.89 -7.10 13.28
CA GLY A 106 1.44 -7.20 11.93
C GLY A 106 0.42 -7.02 10.82
N ALA A 107 -0.82 -6.64 11.14
CA ALA A 107 -1.89 -6.49 10.15
C ALA A 107 -1.56 -5.44 9.10
N ASN A 108 -1.00 -4.29 9.50
CA ASN A 108 -0.63 -3.24 8.55
C ASN A 108 0.44 -3.70 7.58
N TYR A 109 1.44 -4.44 8.04
CA TYR A 109 2.46 -5.01 7.17
C TYR A 109 1.83 -5.98 6.15
N ARG A 110 0.95 -6.88 6.63
CA ARG A 110 0.29 -7.85 5.75
C ARG A 110 -0.57 -7.18 4.68
N VAL A 111 -1.26 -6.09 5.03
CA VAL A 111 -2.05 -5.31 4.08
C VAL A 111 -1.15 -4.74 2.98
N ILE A 112 -0.01 -4.14 3.36
CA ILE A 112 0.92 -3.59 2.37
C ILE A 112 1.39 -4.70 1.43
N MET A 113 1.77 -5.85 1.97
CA MET A 113 2.22 -6.97 1.14
C MET A 113 1.11 -7.47 0.21
N ARG A 114 -0.11 -7.56 0.72
CA ARG A 114 -1.25 -8.00 -0.09
C ARG A 114 -1.53 -7.05 -1.25
N LEU A 115 -1.50 -5.74 -0.98
CA LEU A 115 -1.74 -4.74 -2.01
C LEU A 115 -0.63 -4.72 -3.04
N TYR A 116 0.63 -4.76 -2.61
CA TYR A 116 1.75 -4.84 -3.54
C TYR A 116 1.72 -6.11 -4.38
N ASP A 117 1.34 -7.25 -3.78
CA ASP A 117 1.22 -8.49 -4.53
C ASP A 117 0.19 -8.34 -5.67
N SER A 118 -0.95 -7.74 -5.37
CA SER A 118 -1.99 -7.51 -6.38
C SER A 118 -1.52 -6.54 -7.46
N LEU A 119 -0.80 -5.48 -7.07
CA LEU A 119 -0.26 -4.52 -8.02
C LEU A 119 0.85 -5.15 -8.87
N ASP A 120 1.71 -5.97 -8.28
CA ASP A 120 2.77 -6.66 -9.02
C ASP A 120 2.20 -7.61 -10.08
N LYS A 121 1.10 -8.29 -9.78
CA LYS A 121 0.43 -9.15 -10.77
C LYS A 121 -0.09 -8.35 -11.94
N LYS A 122 -0.59 -7.14 -11.69
CA LYS A 122 -1.13 -6.27 -12.74
C LYS A 122 -0.05 -5.51 -13.48
N LEU A 123 0.95 -4.99 -12.75
CA LEU A 123 1.93 -4.05 -13.26
C LEU A 123 3.35 -4.63 -13.36
N GLY A 124 3.54 -5.91 -13.06
CA GLY A 124 4.86 -6.50 -12.96
C GLY A 124 5.75 -6.30 -14.18
N LYS A 125 5.15 -6.33 -15.39
CA LYS A 125 5.89 -6.12 -16.62
C LYS A 125 6.45 -4.69 -16.77
N HIS A 126 5.93 -3.74 -15.99
CA HIS A 126 6.37 -2.35 -15.99
C HIS A 126 7.25 -2.01 -14.80
N LYS A 127 7.46 -2.96 -13.90
CA LYS A 127 8.18 -2.69 -12.65
C LYS A 127 9.66 -2.42 -12.91
N LEU A 128 10.18 -1.41 -12.24
CA LEU A 128 11.59 -1.05 -12.25
C LEU A 128 12.24 -1.60 -10.98
N ASP A 129 13.50 -2.03 -11.10
CA ASP A 129 14.27 -2.56 -9.96
C ASP A 129 14.77 -1.47 -9.02
#